data_dae45290ef2a11fcbe4d182041580543
#
_entry.id   dae45290ef2a11fcbe4d182041580543
#
_cell.length_a   1.000
_cell.length_b   1.000
_cell.length_c   1.000
_cell.angle_alpha   90.00
_cell.angle_beta   90.00
_cell.angle_gamma   90.00
#
_symmetry.space_group_name_H-M   'P 1'
#
loop_
_entity.id
_entity.type
_entity.pdbx_description
1 polymer ?
#
loop_
_entity_poly.entity_id
_entity_poly.type
_entity_poly.pdbx_seq_one_letter_code
_entity_poly.pdbx_strand_id
1 'polypeptide(L)'
;MKHPFNILVGGMGLLALAGCKSARQEPAALQPNVIYVFPDQYRNHAMEFWGQEGFREHVNFRNDPVHTPRLNDFARESLVLTSAQSNCPLSSPHRGILLTGMYPNKSGVPLNCHSNRPISSLRQDAECVSDVFSKAGYDCAYFGKLHVDFPTPNDPARPGHYVEDRVPAWDAYTPKERRHGFNYWYSYGTYDVHKNPHYWDTEGRRHDPKEWSPLHEAKMVVSYLKNEGNVRDPKKPFFIMVGMNPPHSPYRSLDDCMEEDFNLYKDVPLDSLLVRPNADATMEKAASTPYYFASVTGVDRAFGQILDALKELGLDKNTIVVFSSDHGETMCSQRTDDPKNSPYAESMSVPFLVRYPGKLTPRVDDLMLSSPDIMPTLLGLAGLTDSIPATVQGRNYAPFFFDEKADMVRPTGALYIQNVDGEKDAEGKVQTYFPSARGFKSARYTLALYIDRQTRQLKKSLLFDDVNDPYQLNNLPLDEHPEVVKELCADMGKVLKEIEDPWYLEGVLKDMIPY
;
A
#
# COMPACT_ATOMS: atom_id res chain seq x y z
N MET A 1 16.68 0.15 -106.36
CA MET A 1 15.56 1.07 -106.62
C MET A 1 14.61 0.99 -105.45
N LYS A 2 14.41 2.16 -104.79
CA LYS A 2 13.37 2.48 -103.80
C LYS A 2 13.52 1.95 -102.35
N HIS A 3 14.03 2.86 -101.54
CA HIS A 3 13.84 2.87 -100.09
C HIS A 3 12.38 3.14 -99.69
N PRO A 4 11.97 2.71 -98.50
CA PRO A 4 11.14 3.60 -97.78
C PRO A 4 11.63 3.85 -96.35
N PHE A 5 11.32 5.04 -95.90
CA PHE A 5 11.50 5.75 -94.66
C PHE A 5 11.00 4.96 -93.45
N ASN A 6 11.80 5.00 -92.38
CA ASN A 6 11.34 4.63 -91.01
C ASN A 6 11.03 5.90 -90.22
N ILE A 7 9.86 6.01 -89.70
CA ILE A 7 9.34 7.02 -88.76
C ILE A 7 9.67 6.58 -87.37
N LEU A 8 10.44 7.37 -86.63
CA LEU A 8 10.74 7.22 -85.21
C LEU A 8 9.55 7.85 -84.44
N VAL A 9 8.82 7.05 -83.63
CA VAL A 9 7.82 7.54 -82.66
C VAL A 9 8.52 7.61 -81.30
N GLY A 10 8.67 8.84 -80.76
CA GLY A 10 9.20 9.08 -79.43
C GLY A 10 8.19 8.74 -78.35
N GLY A 11 8.49 7.76 -77.51
CA GLY A 11 7.75 7.46 -76.32
C GLY A 11 8.14 8.39 -75.15
N MET A 12 7.21 9.23 -74.70
CA MET A 12 7.32 10.00 -73.47
C MET A 12 7.15 9.08 -72.26
N GLY A 13 8.26 8.78 -71.55
CA GLY A 13 8.20 8.06 -70.29
C GLY A 13 7.72 9.00 -69.17
N LEU A 14 6.55 8.71 -68.59
CA LEU A 14 6.11 9.30 -67.35
C LEU A 14 6.95 8.71 -66.17
N LEU A 15 7.83 9.52 -65.59
CA LEU A 15 8.42 9.21 -64.28
C LEU A 15 7.35 9.41 -63.19
N ALA A 16 6.84 8.31 -62.64
CA ALA A 16 6.05 8.33 -61.43
C ALA A 16 6.98 8.55 -60.22
N LEU A 17 7.00 9.75 -59.69
CA LEU A 17 7.59 10.03 -58.39
C LEU A 17 6.80 9.34 -57.30
N ALA A 18 7.23 8.15 -56.86
CA ALA A 18 6.76 7.51 -55.64
C ALA A 18 7.24 8.37 -54.45
N GLY A 19 6.35 9.22 -53.96
CA GLY A 19 6.55 9.94 -52.72
C GLY A 19 6.56 8.94 -51.55
N CYS A 20 7.72 8.58 -51.02
CA CYS A 20 7.82 7.97 -49.71
C CYS A 20 7.25 8.94 -48.67
N LYS A 21 6.00 8.72 -48.23
CA LYS A 21 5.51 9.26 -46.97
C LYS A 21 6.34 8.62 -45.88
N SER A 22 7.37 9.35 -45.37
CA SER A 22 7.98 8.99 -44.10
C SER A 22 6.87 8.99 -43.07
N ALA A 23 6.51 7.81 -42.54
CA ALA A 23 5.72 7.71 -41.36
C ALA A 23 6.43 8.53 -40.28
N ARG A 24 5.83 9.66 -39.87
CA ARG A 24 6.27 10.35 -38.66
C ARG A 24 6.12 9.28 -37.55
N GLN A 25 7.26 8.76 -37.09
CA GLN A 25 7.28 8.08 -35.81
C GLN A 25 6.71 9.09 -34.80
N GLU A 26 5.54 8.79 -34.23
CA GLU A 26 5.09 9.50 -33.06
C GLU A 26 6.22 9.42 -32.02
N PRO A 27 6.58 10.52 -31.36
CA PRO A 27 7.58 10.48 -30.31
C PRO A 27 7.13 9.42 -29.30
N ALA A 28 8.03 8.50 -28.97
CA ALA A 28 7.76 7.49 -27.95
C ALA A 28 7.14 8.18 -26.74
N ALA A 29 5.97 7.71 -26.31
CA ALA A 29 5.27 8.30 -25.17
C ALA A 29 6.25 8.37 -24.00
N LEU A 30 6.42 9.56 -23.42
CA LEU A 30 7.28 9.74 -22.25
C LEU A 30 6.78 8.84 -21.14
N GLN A 31 7.65 7.97 -20.61
CA GLN A 31 7.32 7.14 -19.45
C GLN A 31 6.92 8.06 -18.29
N PRO A 32 5.84 7.77 -17.57
CA PRO A 32 5.41 8.59 -16.45
C PRO A 32 6.36 8.45 -15.25
N ASN A 33 6.51 9.50 -14.48
CA ASN A 33 7.01 9.39 -13.12
C ASN A 33 5.97 8.72 -12.23
N VAL A 34 6.41 8.09 -11.14
CA VAL A 34 5.51 7.44 -10.17
C VAL A 34 5.91 7.84 -8.75
N ILE A 35 4.95 8.27 -7.96
CA ILE A 35 5.11 8.51 -6.51
C ILE A 35 4.02 7.72 -5.78
N TYR A 36 4.43 6.86 -4.85
CA TYR A 36 3.57 6.10 -3.97
C TYR A 36 3.79 6.53 -2.52
N VAL A 37 2.81 7.23 -1.94
CA VAL A 37 2.85 7.70 -0.56
C VAL A 37 1.93 6.81 0.28
N PHE A 38 2.47 6.23 1.36
CA PHE A 38 1.71 5.31 2.23
C PHE A 38 2.11 5.49 3.70
N PRO A 39 1.42 6.38 4.41
CA PRO A 39 1.55 6.49 5.85
C PRO A 39 1.11 5.20 6.53
N ASP A 40 1.81 4.81 7.62
CA ASP A 40 1.54 3.61 8.40
C ASP A 40 0.30 3.81 9.28
N GLN A 41 -0.58 2.80 9.31
CA GLN A 41 -1.75 2.77 10.20
C GLN A 41 -2.76 3.91 9.93
N TYR A 42 -2.86 4.37 8.66
CA TYR A 42 -3.80 5.40 8.25
C TYR A 42 -5.14 4.76 7.85
N ARG A 43 -6.15 4.90 8.71
CA ARG A 43 -7.47 4.29 8.47
C ARG A 43 -8.24 4.97 7.34
N ASN A 44 -8.91 4.19 6.51
CA ASN A 44 -9.71 4.69 5.38
C ASN A 44 -10.79 5.70 5.80
N HIS A 45 -11.32 5.57 7.01
CA HIS A 45 -12.36 6.44 7.55
C HIS A 45 -11.84 7.83 7.96
N ALA A 46 -10.52 8.02 8.10
CA ALA A 46 -9.90 9.26 8.52
C ALA A 46 -9.56 10.17 7.32
N MET A 47 -10.55 10.42 6.46
CA MET A 47 -10.47 11.36 5.33
C MET A 47 -11.74 12.20 5.27
N GLU A 48 -11.57 13.52 5.28
CA GLU A 48 -12.68 14.48 5.37
C GLU A 48 -13.59 14.42 4.14
N PHE A 49 -13.04 14.15 2.95
CA PHE A 49 -13.83 14.14 1.71
C PHE A 49 -14.94 13.07 1.70
N TRP A 50 -14.85 12.00 2.50
CA TRP A 50 -15.95 11.03 2.60
C TRP A 50 -17.25 11.62 3.15
N GLY A 51 -17.18 12.78 3.80
CA GLY A 51 -18.36 13.55 4.24
C GLY A 51 -18.88 14.55 3.19
N GLN A 52 -18.19 14.76 2.07
CA GLN A 52 -18.51 15.79 1.06
C GLN A 52 -19.40 15.24 -0.05
N GLU A 53 -20.13 16.15 -0.72
CA GLU A 53 -20.89 15.86 -1.93
C GLU A 53 -19.96 15.30 -3.04
N GLY A 54 -20.42 14.28 -3.76
CA GLY A 54 -19.64 13.56 -4.77
C GLY A 54 -18.83 12.38 -4.22
N PHE A 55 -18.75 12.22 -2.89
CA PHE A 55 -18.07 11.10 -2.24
C PHE A 55 -18.97 10.37 -1.24
N ARG A 56 -19.75 11.11 -0.46
CA ARG A 56 -20.58 10.58 0.63
C ARG A 56 -21.58 9.53 0.17
N GLU A 57 -22.15 9.69 -1.01
CA GLU A 57 -23.13 8.78 -1.61
C GLU A 57 -22.56 7.43 -2.04
N HIS A 58 -21.22 7.29 -2.08
CA HIS A 58 -20.52 6.06 -2.46
C HIS A 58 -20.14 5.19 -1.27
N VAL A 59 -20.36 5.66 -0.03
CA VAL A 59 -20.00 4.93 1.20
C VAL A 59 -21.18 4.83 2.14
N ASN A 60 -21.23 3.73 2.90
CA ASN A 60 -22.27 3.47 3.88
C ASN A 60 -21.80 3.69 5.34
N PHE A 61 -20.65 4.32 5.53
CA PHE A 61 -20.08 4.62 6.83
C PHE A 61 -20.01 6.13 7.08
N ARG A 62 -19.90 6.51 8.34
CA ARG A 62 -19.58 7.86 8.78
C ARG A 62 -18.06 8.00 8.90
N ASN A 63 -17.50 9.02 8.25
CA ASN A 63 -16.08 9.34 8.37
C ASN A 63 -15.75 9.98 9.72
N ASP A 64 -14.49 9.87 10.11
CA ASP A 64 -13.95 10.56 11.27
C ASP A 64 -13.92 12.10 11.02
N PRO A 65 -14.13 12.92 12.04
CA PRO A 65 -14.13 14.38 11.92
C PRO A 65 -12.70 14.94 11.88
N VAL A 66 -11.94 14.57 10.88
CA VAL A 66 -10.55 15.00 10.66
C VAL A 66 -10.51 16.17 9.65
N HIS A 67 -9.42 16.93 9.68
CA HIS A 67 -9.14 18.00 8.72
C HIS A 67 -8.07 17.56 7.73
N THR A 68 -8.48 17.26 6.51
CA THR A 68 -7.59 16.77 5.44
C THR A 68 -7.80 17.50 4.12
N PRO A 69 -7.62 18.86 4.08
CA PRO A 69 -7.95 19.66 2.91
C PRO A 69 -7.13 19.33 1.66
N ARG A 70 -5.89 18.87 1.82
CA ARG A 70 -5.02 18.50 0.69
C ARG A 70 -5.50 17.20 0.03
N LEU A 71 -5.92 16.22 0.85
CA LEU A 71 -6.56 15.00 0.36
C LEU A 71 -7.94 15.27 -0.26
N ASN A 72 -8.70 16.27 0.25
CA ASN A 72 -9.96 16.69 -0.37
C ASN A 72 -9.73 17.17 -1.81
N ASP A 73 -8.72 18.02 -2.02
CA ASP A 73 -8.39 18.53 -3.36
C ASP A 73 -7.84 17.42 -4.25
N PHE A 74 -6.96 16.56 -3.71
CA PHE A 74 -6.39 15.43 -4.43
C PHE A 74 -7.45 14.40 -4.85
N ALA A 75 -8.44 14.12 -3.99
CA ALA A 75 -9.52 13.18 -4.28
C ALA A 75 -10.38 13.64 -5.47
N ARG A 76 -10.65 14.95 -5.60
CA ARG A 76 -11.40 15.50 -6.73
C ARG A 76 -10.72 15.33 -8.08
N GLU A 77 -9.40 15.15 -8.07
CA GLU A 77 -8.57 14.94 -9.27
C GLU A 77 -8.18 13.47 -9.48
N SER A 78 -8.68 12.55 -8.65
CA SER A 78 -8.24 11.16 -8.58
C SER A 78 -9.33 10.15 -8.92
N LEU A 79 -8.90 8.96 -9.32
CA LEU A 79 -9.69 7.74 -9.12
C LEU A 79 -9.57 7.35 -7.64
N VAL A 80 -10.70 7.28 -6.94
CA VAL A 80 -10.79 6.96 -5.51
C VAL A 80 -11.48 5.61 -5.34
N LEU A 81 -10.82 4.64 -4.70
CA LEU A 81 -11.42 3.35 -4.41
C LEU A 81 -12.07 3.33 -3.03
N THR A 82 -13.32 2.86 -2.96
CA THR A 82 -14.03 2.69 -1.69
C THR A 82 -13.65 1.41 -0.96
N SER A 83 -13.05 0.44 -1.67
CA SER A 83 -12.91 -0.95 -1.23
C SER A 83 -11.49 -1.52 -1.38
N ALA A 84 -10.45 -0.69 -1.24
CA ALA A 84 -9.08 -1.20 -1.16
C ALA A 84 -8.83 -1.88 0.20
N GLN A 85 -8.18 -3.08 0.18
CA GLN A 85 -8.04 -3.94 1.34
C GLN A 85 -6.59 -4.32 1.62
N SER A 86 -6.19 -4.23 2.88
CA SER A 86 -4.97 -4.85 3.40
C SER A 86 -5.26 -6.32 3.74
N ASN A 87 -4.73 -7.25 2.94
CA ASN A 87 -4.97 -8.68 3.11
C ASN A 87 -4.33 -9.28 4.38
N CYS A 88 -3.26 -8.66 4.85
CA CYS A 88 -2.64 -8.95 6.13
C CYS A 88 -2.41 -7.61 6.82
N PRO A 89 -3.39 -7.12 7.61
CA PRO A 89 -3.36 -5.75 8.14
C PRO A 89 -2.35 -5.61 9.30
N LEU A 90 -1.08 -5.81 8.97
CA LEU A 90 0.09 -5.75 9.83
C LEU A 90 1.27 -5.22 9.02
N SER A 91 2.05 -4.30 9.58
CA SER A 91 3.02 -3.47 8.83
C SER A 91 4.00 -4.28 7.96
N SER A 92 4.85 -5.17 8.55
CA SER A 92 5.85 -5.89 7.75
C SER A 92 5.23 -6.82 6.70
N PRO A 93 4.21 -7.65 7.02
CA PRO A 93 3.56 -8.48 6.00
C PRO A 93 2.98 -7.66 4.85
N HIS A 94 2.21 -6.61 5.14
CA HIS A 94 1.65 -5.77 4.08
C HIS A 94 2.74 -5.14 3.20
N ARG A 95 3.81 -4.60 3.82
CA ARG A 95 4.93 -3.99 3.09
C ARG A 95 5.66 -5.00 2.22
N GLY A 96 5.83 -6.24 2.69
CA GLY A 96 6.33 -7.34 1.88
C GLY A 96 5.43 -7.65 0.68
N ILE A 97 4.10 -7.67 0.86
CA ILE A 97 3.13 -7.85 -0.21
C ILE A 97 3.20 -6.69 -1.21
N LEU A 98 3.22 -5.45 -0.73
CA LEU A 98 3.27 -4.23 -1.55
C LEU A 98 4.51 -4.20 -2.46
N LEU A 99 5.68 -4.57 -1.93
CA LEU A 99 6.92 -4.55 -2.69
C LEU A 99 7.00 -5.66 -3.74
N THR A 100 6.41 -6.83 -3.49
CA THR A 100 6.61 -8.04 -4.30
C THR A 100 5.39 -8.51 -5.08
N GLY A 101 4.19 -8.04 -4.73
CA GLY A 101 2.94 -8.60 -5.24
C GLY A 101 2.67 -10.04 -4.78
N MET A 102 3.40 -10.53 -3.77
CA MET A 102 3.29 -11.89 -3.22
C MET A 102 2.72 -11.89 -1.81
N TYR A 103 1.88 -12.87 -1.49
CA TYR A 103 1.36 -13.06 -0.14
C TYR A 103 2.48 -13.41 0.88
N PRO A 104 2.23 -13.27 2.21
CA PRO A 104 3.27 -13.38 3.26
C PRO A 104 4.09 -14.67 3.23
N ASN A 105 3.46 -15.81 2.88
CA ASN A 105 4.13 -17.11 2.77
C ASN A 105 5.15 -17.19 1.62
N LYS A 106 5.00 -16.35 0.58
CA LYS A 106 5.89 -16.32 -0.58
C LYS A 106 6.87 -15.13 -0.54
N SER A 107 6.46 -13.98 0.02
CA SER A 107 7.34 -12.81 0.17
C SER A 107 8.46 -13.02 1.21
N GLY A 108 8.27 -13.96 2.15
CA GLY A 108 9.17 -14.20 3.27
C GLY A 108 8.89 -13.35 4.51
N VAL A 109 7.76 -12.62 4.52
CA VAL A 109 7.40 -11.73 5.64
C VAL A 109 6.06 -12.15 6.26
N PRO A 110 5.99 -13.30 6.95
CA PRO A 110 4.75 -13.80 7.55
C PRO A 110 4.33 -13.05 8.82
N LEU A 111 5.24 -12.33 9.48
CA LEU A 111 5.07 -11.64 10.76
C LEU A 111 5.78 -10.28 10.72
N ASN A 112 5.49 -9.39 11.70
CA ASN A 112 6.31 -8.20 11.87
C ASN A 112 7.78 -8.58 12.15
N CYS A 113 8.69 -7.89 11.45
CA CYS A 113 10.13 -8.11 11.58
C CYS A 113 10.66 -7.55 12.92
N HIS A 114 11.33 -8.37 13.69
CA HIS A 114 12.17 -7.97 14.84
C HIS A 114 13.19 -9.07 15.16
N SER A 115 14.19 -8.78 15.98
CA SER A 115 15.35 -9.67 16.21
C SER A 115 15.03 -11.06 16.77
N ASN A 116 13.82 -11.29 17.31
CA ASN A 116 13.38 -12.62 17.76
C ASN A 116 12.56 -13.36 16.69
N ARG A 117 12.41 -12.83 15.45
CA ARG A 117 11.66 -13.46 14.35
C ARG A 117 12.52 -13.65 13.11
N PRO A 118 13.59 -14.50 13.15
CA PRO A 118 14.49 -14.71 12.02
C PRO A 118 13.80 -15.28 10.77
N ILE A 119 12.60 -15.84 10.93
CA ILE A 119 11.77 -16.34 9.83
C ILE A 119 11.04 -15.24 9.04
N SER A 120 11.05 -14.00 9.54
CA SER A 120 10.32 -12.90 8.91
C SER A 120 11.30 -11.84 8.41
N SER A 121 11.61 -11.91 7.13
CA SER A 121 12.42 -10.94 6.39
C SER A 121 12.12 -11.05 4.92
N LEU A 122 12.10 -9.93 4.22
CA LEU A 122 11.90 -9.91 2.78
C LEU A 122 12.97 -10.77 2.10
N ARG A 123 12.56 -11.67 1.23
CA ARG A 123 13.48 -12.55 0.50
C ARG A 123 14.39 -11.72 -0.39
N GLN A 124 15.69 -11.97 -0.32
CA GLN A 124 16.66 -11.22 -1.13
C GLN A 124 16.56 -11.55 -2.63
N ASP A 125 16.08 -12.74 -2.97
CA ASP A 125 15.85 -13.18 -4.35
C ASP A 125 14.46 -12.78 -4.89
N ALA A 126 13.61 -12.10 -4.09
CA ALA A 126 12.34 -11.57 -4.54
C ALA A 126 12.55 -10.40 -5.49
N GLU A 127 11.91 -10.43 -6.64
CA GLU A 127 11.88 -9.27 -7.54
C GLU A 127 10.82 -8.29 -7.06
N CYS A 128 11.28 -7.13 -6.57
CA CYS A 128 10.42 -6.07 -6.07
C CYS A 128 9.99 -5.11 -7.18
N VAL A 129 8.93 -4.35 -6.92
CA VAL A 129 8.44 -3.30 -7.84
C VAL A 129 9.54 -2.34 -8.26
N SER A 130 10.41 -1.96 -7.33
CA SER A 130 11.57 -1.10 -7.58
C SER A 130 12.65 -1.73 -8.46
N ASP A 131 12.83 -3.06 -8.39
CA ASP A 131 13.74 -3.77 -9.31
C ASP A 131 13.22 -3.69 -10.74
N VAL A 132 11.90 -3.85 -10.94
CA VAL A 132 11.27 -3.75 -12.26
C VAL A 132 11.39 -2.33 -12.81
N PHE A 133 11.06 -1.30 -12.01
CA PHE A 133 11.24 0.10 -12.43
C PHE A 133 12.69 0.43 -12.74
N SER A 134 13.64 -0.01 -11.91
CA SER A 134 15.08 0.21 -12.13
C SER A 134 15.56 -0.43 -13.43
N LYS A 135 15.15 -1.68 -13.72
CA LYS A 135 15.43 -2.36 -15.00
C LYS A 135 14.81 -1.66 -16.21
N ALA A 136 13.67 -0.98 -16.01
CA ALA A 136 13.01 -0.17 -17.02
C ALA A 136 13.63 1.23 -17.20
N GLY A 137 14.72 1.54 -16.48
CA GLY A 137 15.49 2.76 -16.63
C GLY A 137 15.07 3.92 -15.72
N TYR A 138 14.23 3.67 -14.72
CA TYR A 138 13.85 4.67 -13.73
C TYR A 138 14.94 4.91 -12.69
N ASP A 139 15.02 6.14 -12.20
CA ASP A 139 15.69 6.44 -10.93
C ASP A 139 14.72 6.14 -9.80
N CYS A 140 15.09 5.20 -8.91
CA CYS A 140 14.23 4.68 -7.85
C CYS A 140 14.66 5.21 -6.49
N ALA A 141 13.75 5.82 -5.73
CA ALA A 141 14.02 6.41 -4.42
C ALA A 141 13.06 5.89 -3.34
N TYR A 142 13.61 5.63 -2.15
CA TYR A 142 12.83 5.27 -0.97
C TYR A 142 13.05 6.26 0.18
N PHE A 143 11.95 6.66 0.84
CA PHE A 143 11.96 7.57 1.98
C PHE A 143 11.14 7.01 3.13
N GLY A 144 11.64 7.18 4.35
CA GLY A 144 10.91 6.86 5.58
C GLY A 144 11.00 5.39 5.99
N LYS A 145 9.95 4.88 6.63
CA LYS A 145 9.89 3.54 7.24
C LYS A 145 9.85 2.42 6.20
N LEU A 146 10.76 1.45 6.31
CA LEU A 146 10.79 0.24 5.46
C LEU A 146 10.11 -0.96 6.13
N HIS A 147 10.60 -1.40 7.28
CA HIS A 147 10.09 -2.47 8.15
C HIS A 147 9.84 -3.83 7.47
N VAL A 148 10.71 -4.27 6.59
CA VAL A 148 10.65 -5.62 5.96
C VAL A 148 11.91 -6.45 6.17
N ASP A 149 12.91 -5.88 6.85
CA ASP A 149 14.16 -6.56 7.15
C ASP A 149 14.17 -7.14 8.57
N PHE A 150 14.74 -8.32 8.70
CA PHE A 150 15.12 -8.88 9.99
C PHE A 150 16.30 -8.08 10.57
N PRO A 151 16.15 -7.43 11.75
CA PRO A 151 17.24 -6.70 12.38
C PRO A 151 18.41 -7.62 12.72
N THR A 152 19.60 -7.22 12.30
CA THR A 152 20.87 -7.90 12.58
C THR A 152 21.83 -6.96 13.30
N PRO A 153 22.90 -7.47 13.95
CA PRO A 153 23.91 -6.62 14.60
C PRO A 153 24.83 -5.94 13.57
N ASN A 154 24.24 -5.04 12.74
CA ASN A 154 24.91 -4.38 11.62
C ASN A 154 24.82 -2.85 11.67
N ASP A 155 24.65 -2.25 12.86
CA ASP A 155 24.65 -0.79 13.02
C ASP A 155 25.96 -0.20 12.46
N PRO A 156 25.91 0.67 11.43
CA PRO A 156 27.13 1.26 10.86
C PRO A 156 27.94 2.10 11.87
N ALA A 157 27.29 2.66 12.89
CA ALA A 157 27.95 3.45 13.94
C ALA A 157 28.54 2.57 15.05
N ARG A 158 28.03 1.34 15.22
CA ARG A 158 28.44 0.40 16.28
C ARG A 158 28.58 -1.02 15.69
N PRO A 159 29.66 -1.32 14.96
CA PRO A 159 29.84 -2.64 14.34
C PRO A 159 29.67 -3.79 15.33
N GLY A 160 28.85 -4.78 14.96
CA GLY A 160 28.53 -5.94 15.82
C GLY A 160 27.38 -5.70 16.82
N HIS A 161 26.74 -4.54 16.78
CA HIS A 161 25.57 -4.22 17.60
C HIS A 161 24.30 -4.00 16.75
N TYR A 162 23.14 -4.21 17.38
CA TYR A 162 21.86 -3.79 16.79
C TYR A 162 21.77 -2.25 16.80
N VAL A 163 20.93 -1.71 15.93
CA VAL A 163 20.65 -0.25 15.87
C VAL A 163 20.12 0.31 17.17
N GLU A 164 19.34 -0.48 17.90
CA GLU A 164 18.79 -0.15 19.20
C GLU A 164 19.13 -1.22 20.26
N ASP A 165 19.19 -0.82 21.51
CA ASP A 165 19.52 -1.72 22.61
C ASP A 165 18.29 -2.45 23.19
N ARG A 166 17.07 -2.13 22.71
CA ARG A 166 15.82 -2.79 23.09
C ARG A 166 15.83 -4.26 22.68
N VAL A 167 15.29 -5.12 23.54
CA VAL A 167 15.14 -6.57 23.24
C VAL A 167 13.65 -6.91 23.22
N PRO A 168 13.11 -7.43 22.10
CA PRO A 168 13.77 -7.57 20.80
C PRO A 168 14.06 -6.22 20.14
N ALA A 169 15.13 -6.16 19.36
CA ALA A 169 15.39 -5.03 18.49
C ALA A 169 14.40 -5.04 17.30
N TRP A 170 13.81 -3.88 17.01
CA TRP A 170 12.85 -3.71 15.92
C TRP A 170 13.45 -3.00 14.73
N ASP A 171 14.29 -2.00 15.00
CA ASP A 171 14.88 -1.20 13.96
C ASP A 171 16.04 -1.92 13.25
N ALA A 172 16.13 -1.73 11.95
CA ALA A 172 17.10 -2.40 11.10
C ALA A 172 17.78 -1.38 10.18
N TYR A 173 19.11 -1.40 10.16
CA TYR A 173 19.85 -0.80 9.05
C TYR A 173 19.77 -1.70 7.82
N THR A 174 19.32 -1.15 6.68
CA THR A 174 19.23 -1.87 5.41
C THR A 174 20.47 -1.59 4.56
N PRO A 175 21.40 -2.55 4.41
CA PRO A 175 22.58 -2.39 3.61
C PRO A 175 22.22 -2.34 2.11
N LYS A 176 23.15 -1.80 1.30
CA LYS A 176 22.89 -1.48 -0.11
C LYS A 176 22.38 -2.66 -0.94
N GLU A 177 22.92 -3.85 -0.69
CA GLU A 177 22.56 -5.09 -1.39
C GLU A 177 21.15 -5.60 -1.11
N ARG A 178 20.48 -5.05 -0.09
CA ARG A 178 19.09 -5.39 0.28
C ARG A 178 18.07 -4.33 -0.10
N ARG A 179 18.48 -3.30 -0.87
CA ARG A 179 17.60 -2.16 -1.22
C ARG A 179 16.77 -2.38 -2.49
N HIS A 180 16.81 -3.56 -3.10
CA HIS A 180 15.92 -3.99 -4.21
C HIS A 180 15.69 -2.92 -5.27
N GLY A 181 16.75 -2.50 -5.99
CA GLY A 181 16.65 -1.55 -7.10
C GLY A 181 16.53 -0.07 -6.70
N PHE A 182 16.35 0.27 -5.43
CA PHE A 182 16.40 1.66 -4.98
C PHE A 182 17.83 2.18 -5.00
N ASN A 183 18.11 3.18 -5.85
CA ASN A 183 19.41 3.81 -6.00
C ASN A 183 19.56 5.11 -5.18
N TYR A 184 18.46 5.70 -4.74
CA TYR A 184 18.45 6.77 -3.73
C TYR A 184 17.75 6.27 -2.47
N TRP A 185 18.38 6.49 -1.32
CA TRP A 185 17.94 5.93 -0.05
C TRP A 185 17.96 6.97 1.05
N TYR A 186 16.83 7.13 1.76
CA TYR A 186 16.71 7.94 2.96
C TYR A 186 15.68 7.31 3.89
N SER A 187 16.10 6.30 4.65
CA SER A 187 15.17 5.37 5.28
C SER A 187 15.71 4.79 6.58
N TYR A 188 14.84 4.12 7.31
CA TYR A 188 15.10 3.34 8.52
C TYR A 188 14.22 2.09 8.51
N GLY A 189 14.43 1.14 9.42
CA GLY A 189 13.59 -0.05 9.55
C GLY A 189 12.22 0.32 10.12
N THR A 190 12.09 0.31 11.44
CA THR A 190 10.92 0.81 12.17
C THR A 190 11.36 1.45 13.48
N TYR A 191 10.93 2.67 13.71
CA TYR A 191 11.34 3.46 14.87
C TYR A 191 10.21 4.37 15.31
N ASP A 192 9.66 4.10 16.52
CA ASP A 192 8.47 4.77 17.02
C ASP A 192 8.81 6.09 17.74
N VAL A 193 9.58 6.95 17.08
CA VAL A 193 9.90 8.31 17.51
C VAL A 193 9.54 9.27 16.39
N HIS A 194 8.43 9.99 16.53
CA HIS A 194 7.88 10.81 15.46
C HIS A 194 8.53 12.18 15.36
N LYS A 195 8.93 12.79 16.48
CA LYS A 195 9.81 13.94 16.51
C LYS A 195 11.25 13.48 16.76
N ASN A 196 12.21 14.15 16.10
CA ASN A 196 13.62 13.78 16.16
C ASN A 196 13.89 12.32 15.72
N PRO A 197 13.39 11.89 14.55
CA PRO A 197 13.68 10.58 14.00
C PRO A 197 15.14 10.45 13.57
N HIS A 198 15.54 9.26 13.12
CA HIS A 198 16.80 9.08 12.42
C HIS A 198 16.57 8.42 11.06
N TYR A 199 17.51 8.60 10.15
CA TYR A 199 17.53 8.01 8.81
C TYR A 199 18.97 7.65 8.44
N TRP A 200 19.11 6.67 7.54
CA TRP A 200 20.36 6.43 6.81
C TRP A 200 20.18 6.85 5.36
N ASP A 201 21.18 7.57 4.85
CA ASP A 201 21.20 7.98 3.45
C ASP A 201 21.74 6.87 2.53
N THR A 202 21.85 7.19 1.23
CA THR A 202 22.36 6.29 0.20
C THR A 202 23.74 5.72 0.54
N GLU A 203 24.60 6.51 1.18
CA GLU A 203 25.95 6.14 1.55
C GLU A 203 26.04 5.46 2.94
N GLY A 204 24.90 5.27 3.60
CA GLY A 204 24.83 4.66 4.95
C GLY A 204 25.20 5.61 6.09
N ARG A 205 25.24 6.92 5.84
CA ARG A 205 25.45 7.93 6.88
C ARG A 205 24.14 8.17 7.61
N ARG A 206 24.22 8.25 8.94
CA ARG A 206 23.07 8.54 9.79
C ARG A 206 22.79 10.05 9.85
N HIS A 207 21.50 10.39 9.80
CA HIS A 207 20.95 11.73 9.94
C HIS A 207 19.93 11.72 11.07
N ASP A 208 20.00 12.68 11.99
CA ASP A 208 19.12 12.83 13.15
C ASP A 208 18.45 14.22 13.11
N PRO A 209 17.47 14.44 12.21
CA PRO A 209 16.77 15.72 12.09
C PRO A 209 15.96 16.04 13.34
N LYS A 210 15.80 17.35 13.64
CA LYS A 210 15.02 17.84 14.77
C LYS A 210 13.64 18.33 14.33
N GLU A 211 12.93 17.47 13.58
CA GLU A 211 11.65 17.77 12.94
C GLU A 211 10.69 16.62 13.14
N TRP A 212 9.40 16.85 12.92
CA TRP A 212 8.40 15.79 12.85
C TRP A 212 8.57 15.01 11.55
N SER A 213 8.62 13.66 11.64
CA SER A 213 9.07 12.79 10.54
C SER A 213 8.35 12.99 9.21
N PRO A 214 7.00 13.09 9.11
CA PRO A 214 6.34 13.28 7.81
C PRO A 214 6.70 14.60 7.12
N LEU A 215 6.83 15.69 7.87
CA LEU A 215 7.23 16.98 7.29
C LEU A 215 8.69 16.96 6.83
N HIS A 216 9.56 16.29 7.59
CA HIS A 216 10.95 16.10 7.20
C HIS A 216 11.05 15.22 5.94
N GLU A 217 10.33 14.10 5.89
CA GLU A 217 10.30 13.19 4.73
C GLU A 217 9.78 13.91 3.47
N ALA A 218 8.71 14.72 3.61
CA ALA A 218 8.22 15.55 2.52
C ALA A 218 9.27 16.53 1.99
N LYS A 219 10.02 17.21 2.89
CA LYS A 219 11.15 18.07 2.48
C LYS A 219 12.23 17.31 1.72
N MET A 220 12.58 16.10 2.17
CA MET A 220 13.58 15.27 1.49
C MET A 220 13.09 14.83 0.10
N VAL A 221 11.80 14.48 -0.05
CA VAL A 221 11.19 14.22 -1.35
C VAL A 221 11.23 15.45 -2.24
N VAL A 222 10.88 16.63 -1.72
CA VAL A 222 10.94 17.90 -2.46
C VAL A 222 12.37 18.21 -2.91
N SER A 223 13.39 18.02 -2.06
CA SER A 223 14.80 18.17 -2.40
C SER A 223 15.20 17.22 -3.54
N TYR A 224 14.77 15.96 -3.47
CA TYR A 224 15.00 14.98 -4.54
C TYR A 224 14.33 15.38 -5.87
N LEU A 225 13.07 15.86 -5.82
CA LEU A 225 12.33 16.34 -6.99
C LEU A 225 13.04 17.53 -7.65
N LYS A 226 13.55 18.48 -6.85
CA LYS A 226 14.36 19.62 -7.29
C LYS A 226 15.75 19.21 -7.78
N ASN A 227 16.12 17.94 -7.59
CA ASN A 227 17.44 17.40 -7.89
C ASN A 227 18.59 18.16 -7.20
N GLU A 228 18.36 18.58 -5.95
CA GLU A 228 19.39 19.22 -5.14
C GLU A 228 20.55 18.25 -4.92
N GLY A 229 21.77 18.72 -5.16
CA GLY A 229 22.95 17.87 -5.09
C GLY A 229 23.16 16.93 -6.29
N ASN A 230 22.37 17.05 -7.37
CA ASN A 230 22.43 16.20 -8.56
C ASN A 230 22.30 14.70 -8.24
N VAL A 231 21.34 14.35 -7.38
CA VAL A 231 21.15 12.99 -6.84
C VAL A 231 20.41 12.05 -7.80
N ARG A 232 19.84 12.57 -8.89
CA ARG A 232 19.16 11.79 -9.95
C ARG A 232 19.49 12.33 -11.35
N ASP A 233 19.27 11.51 -12.37
CA ASP A 233 19.32 11.95 -13.76
C ASP A 233 17.99 12.64 -14.14
N PRO A 234 17.98 13.95 -14.44
CA PRO A 234 16.75 14.66 -14.78
C PRO A 234 16.11 14.23 -16.11
N LYS A 235 16.81 13.42 -16.92
CA LYS A 235 16.32 12.87 -18.19
C LYS A 235 15.59 11.55 -18.02
N LYS A 236 15.74 10.91 -16.87
CA LYS A 236 15.05 9.64 -16.54
C LYS A 236 13.74 9.90 -15.80
N PRO A 237 12.74 9.04 -15.99
CA PRO A 237 11.60 9.02 -15.09
C PRO A 237 12.05 8.56 -13.70
N PHE A 238 11.29 8.89 -12.67
CA PHE A 238 11.55 8.43 -11.31
C PHE A 238 10.40 7.56 -10.78
N PHE A 239 10.75 6.63 -9.91
CA PHE A 239 9.86 5.88 -9.05
C PHE A 239 10.20 6.18 -7.59
N ILE A 240 9.26 6.77 -6.85
CA ILE A 240 9.45 7.16 -5.45
C ILE A 240 8.46 6.43 -4.57
N MET A 241 8.92 5.81 -3.48
CA MET A 241 8.10 5.32 -2.38
C MET A 241 8.37 6.14 -1.12
N VAL A 242 7.29 6.55 -0.43
CA VAL A 242 7.35 7.34 0.80
C VAL A 242 6.53 6.64 1.88
N GLY A 243 7.21 5.97 2.79
CA GLY A 243 6.60 5.26 3.92
C GLY A 243 6.64 6.10 5.18
N MET A 244 5.68 7.00 5.39
CA MET A 244 5.61 7.81 6.60
C MET A 244 5.22 6.94 7.80
N ASN A 245 5.89 7.10 8.98
CA ASN A 245 5.50 6.34 10.17
C ASN A 245 4.20 6.85 10.80
N PRO A 246 3.99 8.15 11.08
CA PRO A 246 2.69 8.64 11.50
C PRO A 246 1.60 8.40 10.44
N PRO A 247 0.34 8.12 10.86
CA PRO A 247 -0.20 8.21 12.21
C PRO A 247 -0.04 6.95 13.07
N HIS A 248 0.90 6.01 12.77
CA HIS A 248 1.21 4.88 13.64
C HIS A 248 1.49 5.32 15.09
N SER A 249 1.20 4.47 16.05
CA SER A 249 1.56 4.72 17.45
C SER A 249 3.07 4.93 17.63
N PRO A 250 3.50 5.75 18.64
CA PRO A 250 2.69 6.38 19.67
C PRO A 250 1.91 7.59 19.14
N TYR A 251 0.77 7.87 19.75
CA TYR A 251 -0.04 9.05 19.55
C TYR A 251 -0.64 9.48 20.92
N ARG A 252 0.23 9.84 21.87
CA ARG A 252 -0.13 10.08 23.29
C ARG A 252 0.25 11.46 23.79
N SER A 253 1.06 12.18 23.04
CA SER A 253 1.64 13.44 23.46
C SER A 253 1.95 14.35 22.27
N LEU A 254 2.37 15.57 22.55
CA LEU A 254 2.88 16.51 21.54
C LEU A 254 4.23 16.08 20.95
N ASP A 255 4.87 15.02 21.45
CA ASP A 255 6.04 14.42 20.79
C ASP A 255 5.64 13.58 19.56
N ASP A 256 4.37 13.25 19.42
CA ASP A 256 3.85 12.35 18.39
C ASP A 256 3.21 13.09 17.20
N CYS A 257 2.82 14.37 17.40
CA CYS A 257 2.16 15.17 16.37
C CYS A 257 2.59 16.64 16.43
N MET A 258 2.13 17.44 15.49
CA MET A 258 2.34 18.88 15.51
C MET A 258 1.31 19.56 16.43
N GLU A 259 1.77 20.50 17.25
CA GLU A 259 0.91 21.22 18.19
C GLU A 259 -0.21 22.00 17.50
N GLU A 260 0.09 22.60 16.36
CA GLU A 260 -0.90 23.33 15.56
C GLU A 260 -2.05 22.43 15.06
N ASP A 261 -1.75 21.17 14.72
CA ASP A 261 -2.76 20.20 14.30
C ASP A 261 -3.53 19.66 15.53
N PHE A 262 -2.84 19.42 16.64
CA PHE A 262 -3.47 19.02 17.91
C PHE A 262 -4.47 20.05 18.42
N ASN A 263 -4.20 21.33 18.22
CA ASN A 263 -5.08 22.43 18.64
C ASN A 263 -6.46 22.41 17.94
N LEU A 264 -6.61 21.70 16.82
CA LEU A 264 -7.89 21.50 16.16
C LEU A 264 -8.81 20.51 16.89
N TYR A 265 -8.23 19.64 17.73
CA TYR A 265 -8.97 18.52 18.32
C TYR A 265 -8.97 18.50 19.86
N LYS A 266 -8.02 19.18 20.53
CA LYS A 266 -7.78 19.07 21.98
C LYS A 266 -8.99 19.39 22.85
N ASP A 267 -9.84 20.32 22.40
CA ASP A 267 -11.01 20.80 23.15
C ASP A 267 -12.32 20.16 22.64
N VAL A 268 -12.24 19.25 21.67
CA VAL A 268 -13.41 18.55 21.14
C VAL A 268 -13.74 17.34 22.03
N PRO A 269 -14.98 17.19 22.49
CA PRO A 269 -15.39 16.04 23.30
C PRO A 269 -15.09 14.71 22.58
N LEU A 270 -14.66 13.68 23.31
CA LEU A 270 -14.31 12.38 22.73
C LEU A 270 -15.48 11.73 21.96
N ASP A 271 -16.70 11.86 22.45
CA ASP A 271 -17.90 11.37 21.74
C ASP A 271 -18.14 12.09 20.40
N SER A 272 -17.62 13.31 20.27
CA SER A 272 -17.68 14.07 19.01
C SER A 272 -16.53 13.75 18.08
N LEU A 273 -15.45 13.15 18.57
CA LEU A 273 -14.33 12.62 17.77
C LEU A 273 -14.58 11.18 17.38
N LEU A 274 -15.04 10.34 18.31
CA LEU A 274 -15.36 8.93 18.10
C LEU A 274 -16.81 8.76 17.65
N VAL A 275 -17.12 9.30 16.47
CA VAL A 275 -18.51 9.43 15.95
C VAL A 275 -19.10 8.13 15.42
N ARG A 276 -18.31 7.07 15.31
CA ARG A 276 -18.76 5.79 14.74
C ARG A 276 -19.51 4.97 15.77
N PRO A 277 -20.65 4.32 15.43
CA PRO A 277 -21.47 3.57 16.40
C PRO A 277 -20.76 2.43 17.11
N ASN A 278 -19.70 1.87 16.51
CA ASN A 278 -18.89 0.79 17.07
C ASN A 278 -17.69 1.28 17.89
N ALA A 279 -17.49 2.60 18.02
CA ALA A 279 -16.41 3.16 18.84
C ALA A 279 -16.87 3.35 20.28
N ASP A 280 -15.97 3.10 21.23
CA ASP A 280 -16.23 3.22 22.66
C ASP A 280 -15.32 4.30 23.28
N ALA A 281 -15.89 5.47 23.55
CA ALA A 281 -15.18 6.59 24.15
C ALA A 281 -14.78 6.35 25.63
N THR A 282 -15.24 5.26 26.26
CA THR A 282 -14.87 4.89 27.64
C THR A 282 -13.56 4.09 27.72
N MET A 283 -13.02 3.64 26.60
CA MET A 283 -11.73 2.94 26.57
C MET A 283 -10.59 3.90 26.95
N GLU A 284 -9.60 3.41 27.67
CA GLU A 284 -8.43 4.22 28.09
C GLU A 284 -7.75 4.88 26.90
N LYS A 285 -7.57 4.14 25.78
CA LYS A 285 -6.95 4.65 24.55
C LYS A 285 -7.77 5.74 23.85
N ALA A 286 -9.04 5.96 24.21
CA ALA A 286 -9.86 7.03 23.63
C ALA A 286 -9.22 8.42 23.82
N ALA A 287 -8.52 8.64 24.95
CA ALA A 287 -7.79 9.87 25.22
C ALA A 287 -6.68 10.17 24.19
N SER A 288 -6.27 9.18 23.42
CA SER A 288 -5.27 9.33 22.35
C SER A 288 -5.86 9.81 21.01
N THR A 289 -7.17 9.81 20.84
CA THR A 289 -7.85 10.18 19.58
C THR A 289 -7.44 11.56 19.06
N PRO A 290 -7.36 12.64 19.87
CA PRO A 290 -6.93 13.95 19.40
C PRO A 290 -5.53 13.94 18.80
N TYR A 291 -4.60 13.16 19.35
CA TYR A 291 -3.22 13.06 18.85
C TYR A 291 -3.15 12.25 17.56
N TYR A 292 -3.94 11.17 17.44
CA TYR A 292 -4.05 10.40 16.20
C TYR A 292 -4.62 11.27 15.06
N PHE A 293 -5.71 12.03 15.31
CA PHE A 293 -6.30 12.91 14.31
C PHE A 293 -5.37 14.08 13.94
N ALA A 294 -4.63 14.61 14.91
CA ALA A 294 -3.59 15.60 14.65
C ALA A 294 -2.49 15.05 13.72
N SER A 295 -2.07 13.79 13.95
CA SER A 295 -1.10 13.13 13.06
C SER A 295 -1.65 12.91 11.66
N VAL A 296 -2.93 12.55 11.52
CA VAL A 296 -3.63 12.45 10.23
C VAL A 296 -3.60 13.79 9.49
N THR A 297 -3.95 14.89 10.15
CA THR A 297 -3.90 16.26 9.59
C THR A 297 -2.49 16.67 9.18
N GLY A 298 -1.49 16.35 10.01
CA GLY A 298 -0.09 16.64 9.69
C GLY A 298 0.42 15.85 8.48
N VAL A 299 0.01 14.59 8.32
CA VAL A 299 0.31 13.77 7.13
C VAL A 299 -0.33 14.37 5.87
N ASP A 300 -1.58 14.82 5.95
CA ASP A 300 -2.24 15.54 4.84
C ASP A 300 -1.43 16.75 4.39
N ARG A 301 -0.92 17.54 5.33
CA ARG A 301 -0.07 18.70 5.05
C ARG A 301 1.27 18.30 4.41
N ALA A 302 1.92 17.26 4.92
CA ALA A 302 3.17 16.73 4.37
C ALA A 302 2.97 16.23 2.94
N PHE A 303 1.90 15.50 2.68
CA PHE A 303 1.52 15.07 1.33
C PHE A 303 1.26 16.27 0.41
N GLY A 304 0.57 17.30 0.91
CA GLY A 304 0.35 18.55 0.18
C GLY A 304 1.64 19.22 -0.30
N GLN A 305 2.71 19.23 0.52
CA GLN A 305 4.01 19.78 0.11
C GLN A 305 4.61 19.04 -1.10
N ILE A 306 4.46 17.73 -1.16
CA ILE A 306 4.93 16.91 -2.31
C ILE A 306 4.12 17.28 -3.57
N LEU A 307 2.80 17.42 -3.46
CA LEU A 307 1.93 17.82 -4.57
C LEU A 307 2.26 19.21 -5.09
N ASP A 308 2.50 20.17 -4.19
CA ASP A 308 2.88 21.55 -4.55
C ASP A 308 4.22 21.56 -5.30
N ALA A 309 5.22 20.82 -4.83
CA ALA A 309 6.52 20.72 -5.50
C ALA A 309 6.39 20.12 -6.92
N LEU A 310 5.58 19.08 -7.11
CA LEU A 310 5.32 18.52 -8.44
C LEU A 310 4.75 19.57 -9.39
N LYS A 311 3.79 20.36 -8.91
CA LYS A 311 3.15 21.42 -9.69
C LYS A 311 4.11 22.57 -10.00
N GLU A 312 4.86 23.05 -9.00
CA GLU A 312 5.85 24.10 -9.14
C GLU A 312 6.96 23.74 -10.15
N LEU A 313 7.37 22.47 -10.17
CA LEU A 313 8.40 21.96 -11.08
C LEU A 313 7.84 21.55 -12.46
N GLY A 314 6.54 21.64 -12.68
CA GLY A 314 5.89 21.23 -13.92
C GLY A 314 5.93 19.72 -14.19
N LEU A 315 6.12 18.91 -13.14
CA LEU A 315 6.19 17.44 -13.19
C LEU A 315 4.83 16.78 -13.04
N ASP A 316 3.84 17.49 -12.51
CA ASP A 316 2.52 16.98 -12.12
C ASP A 316 1.77 16.30 -13.27
N LYS A 317 1.88 16.84 -14.51
CA LYS A 317 1.15 16.33 -15.68
C LYS A 317 1.60 14.95 -16.16
N ASN A 318 2.85 14.58 -15.91
CA ASN A 318 3.41 13.28 -16.29
C ASN A 318 3.83 12.46 -15.06
N THR A 319 3.12 12.61 -13.96
CA THR A 319 3.38 11.87 -12.73
C THR A 319 2.12 11.17 -12.27
N ILE A 320 2.23 9.84 -12.10
CA ILE A 320 1.25 9.03 -11.37
C ILE A 320 1.52 9.24 -9.89
N VAL A 321 0.53 9.74 -9.15
CA VAL A 321 0.62 9.91 -7.70
C VAL A 321 -0.42 9.01 -7.06
N VAL A 322 0.02 8.17 -6.12
CA VAL A 322 -0.84 7.31 -5.31
C VAL A 322 -0.73 7.70 -3.84
N PHE A 323 -1.87 7.79 -3.16
CA PHE A 323 -1.96 7.85 -1.71
C PHE A 323 -2.68 6.62 -1.19
N SER A 324 -2.05 5.87 -0.27
CA SER A 324 -2.61 4.65 0.31
C SER A 324 -2.18 4.50 1.79
N SER A 325 -2.26 3.29 2.34
CA SER A 325 -1.72 2.90 3.65
C SER A 325 -1.39 1.42 3.66
N ASP A 326 -0.62 0.96 4.65
CA ASP A 326 -0.34 -0.47 4.83
C ASP A 326 -1.47 -1.20 5.57
N HIS A 327 -2.15 -0.56 6.50
CA HIS A 327 -3.35 -1.03 7.19
C HIS A 327 -4.03 0.15 7.89
N GLY A 328 -5.24 -0.09 8.40
CA GLY A 328 -5.96 0.90 9.18
C GLY A 328 -5.64 0.88 10.68
N GLU A 329 -6.53 1.51 11.46
CA GLU A 329 -6.48 1.66 12.91
C GLU A 329 -7.89 1.46 13.47
N THR A 330 -8.06 0.60 14.47
CA THR A 330 -9.37 0.35 15.09
C THR A 330 -9.88 1.56 15.89
N MET A 331 -9.02 2.34 16.49
CA MET A 331 -9.33 3.56 17.28
C MET A 331 -10.62 3.40 18.11
N CYS A 332 -10.54 2.56 19.14
CA CYS A 332 -11.65 2.25 20.04
C CYS A 332 -12.86 1.53 19.40
N SER A 333 -12.83 1.19 18.11
CA SER A 333 -13.88 0.39 17.48
C SER A 333 -13.84 -1.05 17.99
N GLN A 334 -15.00 -1.72 18.02
CA GLN A 334 -15.15 -3.13 18.39
C GLN A 334 -14.71 -3.47 19.85
N ARG A 335 -14.49 -2.46 20.71
CA ARG A 335 -13.96 -2.64 22.07
C ARG A 335 -12.69 -3.48 22.12
N THR A 336 -11.86 -3.39 21.07
CA THR A 336 -10.58 -4.10 21.02
C THR A 336 -9.41 -3.18 21.33
N ASP A 337 -8.44 -3.69 22.10
CA ASP A 337 -7.16 -3.01 22.33
C ASP A 337 -6.16 -3.24 21.18
N ASP A 338 -6.41 -4.23 20.33
CA ASP A 338 -5.59 -4.46 19.14
C ASP A 338 -5.90 -3.38 18.10
N PRO A 339 -4.93 -2.53 17.75
CA PRO A 339 -5.17 -1.43 16.82
C PRO A 339 -5.33 -1.90 15.37
N LYS A 340 -4.93 -3.12 15.05
CA LYS A 340 -4.81 -3.67 13.70
C LYS A 340 -4.85 -5.20 13.75
N ASN A 341 -4.42 -5.88 12.67
CA ASN A 341 -4.31 -7.35 12.59
C ASN A 341 -5.65 -8.08 12.81
N SER A 342 -6.75 -7.45 12.42
CA SER A 342 -8.10 -7.96 12.58
C SER A 342 -8.89 -7.89 11.26
N PRO A 343 -9.99 -8.68 11.12
CA PRO A 343 -10.81 -8.65 9.91
C PRO A 343 -11.79 -7.47 9.87
N TYR A 344 -11.79 -6.62 10.89
CA TYR A 344 -12.67 -5.46 10.94
C TYR A 344 -12.35 -4.44 9.85
N ALA A 345 -13.38 -3.76 9.38
CA ALA A 345 -13.26 -2.76 8.33
C ALA A 345 -12.24 -1.66 8.69
N GLU A 346 -12.17 -1.26 9.96
CA GLU A 346 -11.22 -0.26 10.43
C GLU A 346 -9.75 -0.69 10.32
N SER A 347 -9.49 -1.99 10.30
CA SER A 347 -8.15 -2.58 10.18
C SER A 347 -7.79 -2.92 8.73
N MET A 348 -8.71 -3.55 8.00
CA MET A 348 -8.48 -4.03 6.63
C MET A 348 -8.61 -2.94 5.57
N SER A 349 -9.60 -2.04 5.70
CA SER A 349 -9.85 -1.03 4.67
C SER A 349 -8.80 0.07 4.72
N VAL A 350 -8.13 0.32 3.60
CA VAL A 350 -7.10 1.33 3.44
C VAL A 350 -7.51 2.36 2.39
N PRO A 351 -7.06 3.62 2.48
CA PRO A 351 -7.22 4.57 1.40
C PRO A 351 -6.53 4.06 0.14
N PHE A 352 -7.11 4.33 -1.03
CA PHE A 352 -6.44 4.19 -2.30
C PHE A 352 -6.95 5.23 -3.28
N LEU A 353 -6.15 6.26 -3.47
CA LEU A 353 -6.41 7.34 -4.39
C LEU A 353 -5.28 7.38 -5.42
N VAL A 354 -5.60 7.46 -6.70
CA VAL A 354 -4.60 7.55 -7.77
C VAL A 354 -4.96 8.66 -8.74
N ARG A 355 -3.99 9.54 -8.99
CA ARG A 355 -4.08 10.62 -9.96
C ARG A 355 -3.04 10.45 -11.07
N TYR A 356 -3.49 10.52 -12.32
CA TYR A 356 -2.65 10.61 -13.49
C TYR A 356 -3.31 11.57 -14.49
N PRO A 357 -2.96 12.87 -14.47
CA PRO A 357 -3.66 13.90 -15.24
C PRO A 357 -3.72 13.61 -16.74
N GLY A 358 -4.91 13.76 -17.32
CA GLY A 358 -5.13 13.53 -18.75
C GLY A 358 -5.07 12.07 -19.20
N LYS A 359 -4.86 11.12 -18.29
CA LYS A 359 -4.83 9.67 -18.53
C LYS A 359 -5.90 8.93 -17.74
N LEU A 360 -6.06 9.24 -16.45
CA LEU A 360 -7.13 8.69 -15.62
C LEU A 360 -8.25 9.72 -15.47
N THR A 361 -9.48 9.27 -15.63
CA THR A 361 -10.68 10.09 -15.35
C THR A 361 -10.95 10.04 -13.85
N PRO A 362 -11.02 11.20 -13.17
CA PRO A 362 -11.41 11.26 -11.76
C PRO A 362 -12.81 10.64 -11.56
N ARG A 363 -12.92 9.72 -10.62
CA ARG A 363 -14.18 9.05 -10.23
C ARG A 363 -14.03 8.33 -8.91
N VAL A 364 -15.15 8.00 -8.30
CA VAL A 364 -15.21 7.03 -7.20
C VAL A 364 -15.59 5.66 -7.75
N ASP A 365 -14.92 4.62 -7.30
CA ASP A 365 -15.15 3.26 -7.75
C ASP A 365 -15.10 2.26 -6.58
N ASP A 366 -15.88 1.18 -6.67
CA ASP A 366 -15.99 0.15 -5.65
C ASP A 366 -15.13 -1.09 -5.92
N LEU A 367 -14.17 -1.00 -6.84
CA LEU A 367 -13.22 -2.09 -7.10
C LEU A 367 -12.53 -2.50 -5.80
N MET A 368 -12.66 -3.79 -5.45
CA MET A 368 -11.98 -4.34 -4.27
C MET A 368 -10.53 -4.68 -4.60
N LEU A 369 -9.67 -3.67 -4.49
CA LEU A 369 -8.24 -3.83 -4.74
C LEU A 369 -7.56 -4.49 -3.53
N SER A 370 -6.96 -5.65 -3.74
CA SER A 370 -6.17 -6.37 -2.74
C SER A 370 -4.71 -5.89 -2.72
N SER A 371 -4.04 -6.01 -1.58
CA SER A 371 -2.63 -5.58 -1.46
C SER A 371 -1.70 -6.16 -2.54
N PRO A 372 -1.78 -7.46 -2.93
CA PRO A 372 -0.91 -8.02 -3.96
C PRO A 372 -1.19 -7.47 -5.36
N ASP A 373 -2.37 -6.87 -5.59
CA ASP A 373 -2.74 -6.29 -6.89
C ASP A 373 -2.06 -4.93 -7.13
N ILE A 374 -1.55 -4.29 -6.07
CA ILE A 374 -1.00 -2.92 -6.16
C ILE A 374 0.24 -2.89 -7.05
N MET A 375 1.21 -3.77 -6.81
CA MET A 375 2.44 -3.82 -7.60
C MET A 375 2.17 -4.00 -9.11
N PRO A 376 1.46 -5.04 -9.56
CA PRO A 376 1.20 -5.24 -10.99
C PRO A 376 0.35 -4.12 -11.60
N THR A 377 -0.56 -3.51 -10.83
CA THR A 377 -1.37 -2.39 -11.30
C THR A 377 -0.52 -1.12 -11.48
N LEU A 378 0.41 -0.81 -10.57
CA LEU A 378 1.36 0.30 -10.73
C LEU A 378 2.23 0.13 -11.98
N LEU A 379 2.76 -1.08 -12.18
CA LEU A 379 3.53 -1.41 -13.38
C LEU A 379 2.69 -1.26 -14.65
N GLY A 380 1.44 -1.72 -14.63
CA GLY A 380 0.50 -1.55 -15.74
C GLY A 380 0.20 -0.08 -16.04
N LEU A 381 -0.04 0.75 -15.02
CA LEU A 381 -0.24 2.20 -15.16
C LEU A 381 0.97 2.91 -15.76
N ALA A 382 2.18 2.43 -15.45
CA ALA A 382 3.44 2.94 -15.99
C ALA A 382 3.77 2.40 -17.39
N GLY A 383 2.92 1.53 -17.97
CA GLY A 383 3.16 0.91 -19.28
C GLY A 383 4.16 -0.25 -19.25
N LEU A 384 4.39 -0.85 -18.09
CA LEU A 384 5.33 -1.96 -17.85
C LEU A 384 4.65 -3.31 -17.64
N THR A 385 3.47 -3.52 -18.24
CA THR A 385 2.67 -4.76 -18.07
C THR A 385 3.48 -6.02 -18.43
N ASP A 386 4.27 -5.97 -19.51
CA ASP A 386 5.07 -7.12 -19.97
C ASP A 386 6.28 -7.41 -19.05
N SER A 387 6.56 -6.51 -18.11
CA SER A 387 7.66 -6.64 -17.14
C SER A 387 7.18 -7.12 -15.78
N ILE A 388 5.89 -7.41 -15.61
CA ILE A 388 5.35 -7.95 -14.35
C ILE A 388 5.96 -9.33 -14.10
N PRO A 389 6.67 -9.55 -12.95
CA PRO A 389 7.27 -10.84 -12.67
C PRO A 389 6.25 -11.97 -12.56
N ALA A 390 6.59 -13.16 -13.07
CA ALA A 390 5.73 -14.34 -13.00
C ALA A 390 5.47 -14.83 -11.56
N THR A 391 6.26 -14.37 -10.60
CA THR A 391 6.10 -14.68 -9.17
C THR A 391 5.01 -13.86 -8.48
N VAL A 392 4.53 -12.79 -9.12
CA VAL A 392 3.44 -11.95 -8.61
C VAL A 392 2.15 -12.78 -8.52
N GLN A 393 1.49 -12.72 -7.37
CA GLN A 393 0.24 -13.42 -7.10
C GLN A 393 -1.00 -12.51 -7.24
N GLY A 394 -0.78 -11.20 -7.31
CA GLY A 394 -1.82 -10.21 -7.58
C GLY A 394 -2.13 -10.04 -9.08
N ARG A 395 -3.18 -9.27 -9.37
CA ARG A 395 -3.67 -9.00 -10.72
C ARG A 395 -3.44 -7.55 -11.11
N ASN A 396 -3.18 -7.30 -12.38
CA ASN A 396 -3.04 -5.96 -12.94
C ASN A 396 -4.42 -5.38 -13.31
N TYR A 397 -4.88 -4.40 -12.55
CA TYR A 397 -6.13 -3.67 -12.80
C TYR A 397 -5.93 -2.33 -13.55
N ALA A 398 -4.75 -2.02 -14.06
CA ALA A 398 -4.51 -0.80 -14.83
C ALA A 398 -5.46 -0.62 -16.03
N PRO A 399 -5.83 -1.65 -16.81
CA PRO A 399 -6.82 -1.48 -17.87
C PRO A 399 -8.16 -0.93 -17.37
N PHE A 400 -8.64 -1.42 -16.22
CA PHE A 400 -9.87 -0.93 -15.59
C PHE A 400 -9.71 0.49 -15.04
N PHE A 401 -8.52 0.87 -14.59
CA PHE A 401 -8.25 2.24 -14.14
C PHE A 401 -8.30 3.22 -15.30
N PHE A 402 -7.78 2.84 -16.47
CA PHE A 402 -7.86 3.67 -17.69
C PHE A 402 -9.27 3.72 -18.29
N ASP A 403 -10.00 2.61 -18.25
CA ASP A 403 -11.36 2.50 -18.80
C ASP A 403 -12.23 1.65 -17.85
N GLU A 404 -13.23 2.28 -17.23
CA GLU A 404 -14.18 1.60 -16.33
C GLU A 404 -14.98 0.47 -17.01
N LYS A 405 -15.03 0.49 -18.36
CA LYS A 405 -15.71 -0.49 -19.20
C LYS A 405 -14.76 -1.57 -19.73
N ALA A 406 -13.49 -1.56 -19.30
CA ALA A 406 -12.55 -2.60 -19.71
C ALA A 406 -13.14 -3.99 -19.43
N ASP A 407 -12.98 -4.90 -20.39
CA ASP A 407 -13.41 -6.29 -20.26
C ASP A 407 -12.47 -7.04 -19.29
N MET A 408 -12.75 -6.86 -18.01
CA MET A 408 -12.00 -7.48 -16.92
C MET A 408 -12.95 -8.08 -15.89
N VAL A 409 -12.55 -9.23 -15.36
CA VAL A 409 -13.25 -9.85 -14.22
C VAL A 409 -12.91 -9.09 -12.96
N ARG A 410 -13.92 -8.47 -12.33
CA ARG A 410 -13.77 -7.86 -11.01
C ARG A 410 -13.56 -8.95 -9.95
N PRO A 411 -12.77 -8.68 -8.89
CA PRO A 411 -12.60 -9.64 -7.81
C PRO A 411 -13.91 -9.86 -7.05
N THR A 412 -14.18 -11.10 -6.66
CA THR A 412 -15.36 -11.42 -5.82
C THR A 412 -15.15 -10.98 -4.37
N GLY A 413 -13.90 -10.79 -3.96
CA GLY A 413 -13.54 -10.35 -2.63
C GLY A 413 -12.04 -10.32 -2.37
N ALA A 414 -11.67 -10.04 -1.13
CA ALA A 414 -10.30 -9.97 -0.64
C ALA A 414 -10.06 -10.97 0.48
N LEU A 415 -8.92 -11.66 0.43
CA LEU A 415 -8.49 -12.58 1.48
C LEU A 415 -8.07 -11.81 2.75
N TYR A 416 -8.44 -12.30 3.93
CA TYR A 416 -7.88 -11.89 5.21
C TYR A 416 -6.92 -12.97 5.74
N ILE A 417 -5.74 -12.54 6.16
CA ILE A 417 -4.68 -13.40 6.70
C ILE A 417 -4.26 -12.89 8.06
N GLN A 418 -4.25 -13.79 9.06
CA GLN A 418 -3.59 -13.56 10.32
C GLN A 418 -2.64 -14.72 10.64
N ASN A 419 -1.40 -14.36 10.89
CA ASN A 419 -0.37 -15.27 11.42
C ASN A 419 0.09 -14.77 12.79
N VAL A 420 0.50 -15.68 13.65
CA VAL A 420 1.09 -15.39 14.96
C VAL A 420 2.37 -16.22 15.15
N ASP A 421 3.15 -15.90 16.18
CA ASP A 421 4.34 -16.69 16.52
C ASP A 421 3.98 -18.17 16.65
N GLY A 422 4.76 -19.03 16.00
CA GLY A 422 4.67 -20.48 16.11
C GLY A 422 5.60 -21.03 17.21
N GLU A 423 6.43 -22.02 16.84
CA GLU A 423 7.40 -22.61 17.74
C GLU A 423 8.58 -21.66 17.96
N LYS A 424 9.17 -21.74 19.17
CA LYS A 424 10.34 -20.97 19.56
C LYS A 424 11.47 -21.91 19.99
N ASP A 425 12.71 -21.51 19.70
CA ASP A 425 13.88 -22.20 20.20
C ASP A 425 14.16 -21.90 21.69
N ALA A 426 15.24 -22.45 22.22
CA ALA A 426 15.64 -22.28 23.62
C ALA A 426 15.97 -20.82 23.97
N GLU A 427 16.38 -20.03 22.99
CA GLU A 427 16.69 -18.61 23.11
C GLU A 427 15.44 -17.71 22.92
N GLY A 428 14.24 -18.30 22.70
CA GLY A 428 12.99 -17.59 22.50
C GLY A 428 12.81 -17.01 21.09
N LYS A 429 13.65 -17.38 20.13
CA LYS A 429 13.50 -16.98 18.73
C LYS A 429 12.46 -17.82 18.01
N VAL A 430 11.60 -17.18 17.27
CA VAL A 430 10.49 -17.78 16.53
C VAL A 430 11.03 -18.54 15.31
N GLN A 431 10.82 -19.85 15.29
CA GLN A 431 11.31 -20.74 14.23
C GLN A 431 10.24 -21.03 13.17
N THR A 432 8.96 -20.92 13.54
CA THR A 432 7.83 -21.10 12.64
C THR A 432 6.77 -20.02 12.93
N TYR A 433 5.83 -19.84 12.02
CA TYR A 433 4.62 -19.09 12.30
C TYR A 433 3.39 -20.03 12.33
N PHE A 434 2.38 -19.62 13.08
CA PHE A 434 1.11 -20.31 13.13
C PHE A 434 0.06 -19.54 12.32
N PRO A 435 -0.54 -20.14 11.27
CA PRO A 435 -1.58 -19.50 10.46
C PRO A 435 -2.92 -19.50 11.22
N SER A 436 -3.08 -18.56 12.16
CA SER A 436 -4.13 -18.55 13.18
C SER A 436 -5.53 -18.28 12.64
N ALA A 437 -5.65 -17.47 11.58
CA ALA A 437 -6.93 -17.19 10.97
C ALA A 437 -6.83 -16.96 9.46
N ARG A 438 -7.89 -17.31 8.76
CA ARG A 438 -8.17 -16.94 7.37
C ARG A 438 -9.60 -16.43 7.28
N GLY A 439 -9.82 -15.50 6.36
CA GLY A 439 -11.13 -14.92 6.12
C GLY A 439 -11.28 -14.45 4.69
N PHE A 440 -12.49 -14.07 4.35
CA PHE A 440 -12.83 -13.53 3.04
C PHE A 440 -13.82 -12.39 3.19
N LYS A 441 -13.47 -11.25 2.61
CA LYS A 441 -14.33 -10.09 2.53
C LYS A 441 -14.86 -9.97 1.12
N SER A 442 -16.16 -10.15 0.96
CA SER A 442 -16.87 -9.85 -0.30
C SER A 442 -17.41 -8.42 -0.30
N ALA A 443 -18.12 -8.03 -1.34
CA ALA A 443 -18.78 -6.72 -1.40
C ALA A 443 -19.84 -6.55 -0.30
N ARG A 444 -20.41 -7.65 0.22
CA ARG A 444 -21.48 -7.61 1.23
C ARG A 444 -21.08 -8.19 2.58
N TYR A 445 -20.28 -9.24 2.60
CA TYR A 445 -20.01 -9.98 3.83
C TYR A 445 -18.52 -10.02 4.17
N THR A 446 -18.23 -10.01 5.47
CA THR A 446 -16.90 -10.30 6.00
C THR A 446 -16.97 -11.58 6.83
N LEU A 447 -16.23 -12.62 6.41
CA LEU A 447 -16.06 -13.88 7.15
C LEU A 447 -14.62 -13.97 7.67
N ALA A 448 -14.43 -14.38 8.93
CA ALA A 448 -13.13 -14.78 9.45
C ALA A 448 -13.26 -16.03 10.32
N LEU A 449 -12.41 -17.00 10.06
CA LEU A 449 -12.35 -18.29 10.77
C LEU A 449 -11.02 -18.38 11.51
N TYR A 450 -11.07 -18.64 12.80
CA TYR A 450 -9.90 -18.80 13.68
C TYR A 450 -9.81 -20.25 14.12
N ILE A 451 -8.61 -20.82 14.08
CA ILE A 451 -8.38 -22.22 14.47
C ILE A 451 -7.64 -22.33 15.80
N ASP A 452 -7.91 -23.41 16.48
CA ASP A 452 -7.13 -23.80 17.65
C ASP A 452 -5.74 -24.33 17.21
N ARG A 453 -4.70 -23.95 17.97
CA ARG A 453 -3.32 -24.28 17.62
C ARG A 453 -3.04 -25.78 17.65
N GLN A 454 -3.62 -26.49 18.62
CA GLN A 454 -3.33 -27.90 18.84
C GLN A 454 -4.21 -28.82 17.99
N THR A 455 -5.51 -28.53 17.97
CA THR A 455 -6.49 -29.39 17.30
C THR A 455 -6.71 -29.05 15.84
N ARG A 456 -6.32 -27.84 15.38
CA ARG A 456 -6.59 -27.30 14.05
C ARG A 456 -8.08 -27.17 13.72
N GLN A 457 -8.95 -27.33 14.73
CA GLN A 457 -10.40 -27.18 14.57
C GLN A 457 -10.81 -25.72 14.70
N LEU A 458 -11.99 -25.40 14.18
CA LEU A 458 -12.60 -24.07 14.33
C LEU A 458 -12.75 -23.72 15.81
N LYS A 459 -12.15 -22.60 16.21
CA LYS A 459 -12.19 -22.07 17.59
C LYS A 459 -13.14 -20.89 17.74
N LYS A 460 -13.18 -20.03 16.73
CA LYS A 460 -13.96 -18.79 16.69
C LYS A 460 -14.27 -18.43 15.25
N SER A 461 -15.44 -17.87 15.03
CA SER A 461 -15.82 -17.29 13.74
C SER A 461 -16.38 -15.89 13.91
N LEU A 462 -16.19 -15.08 12.89
CA LEU A 462 -16.84 -13.78 12.73
C LEU A 462 -17.49 -13.77 11.34
N LEU A 463 -18.76 -13.38 11.29
CA LEU A 463 -19.50 -13.16 10.07
C LEU A 463 -20.32 -11.88 10.19
N PHE A 464 -20.11 -10.94 9.29
CA PHE A 464 -20.81 -9.66 9.27
C PHE A 464 -21.48 -9.42 7.92
N ASP A 465 -22.68 -8.82 7.92
CA ASP A 465 -23.33 -8.27 6.72
C ASP A 465 -22.99 -6.78 6.62
N ASP A 466 -21.89 -6.44 5.95
CA ASP A 466 -21.35 -5.09 5.87
C ASP A 466 -22.27 -4.08 5.16
N VAL A 467 -23.32 -4.55 4.47
CA VAL A 467 -24.33 -3.69 3.85
C VAL A 467 -25.38 -3.25 4.88
N ASN A 468 -25.90 -4.20 5.67
CA ASN A 468 -26.92 -3.92 6.67
C ASN A 468 -26.32 -3.53 8.03
N ASP A 469 -25.07 -3.90 8.29
CA ASP A 469 -24.32 -3.60 9.51
C ASP A 469 -22.89 -3.09 9.14
N PRO A 470 -22.75 -1.90 8.55
CA PRO A 470 -21.46 -1.37 8.09
C PRO A 470 -20.46 -1.10 9.23
N TYR A 471 -20.90 -1.19 10.47
CA TYR A 471 -20.07 -1.04 11.66
C TYR A 471 -19.74 -2.36 12.34
N GLN A 472 -20.17 -3.49 11.76
CA GLN A 472 -19.87 -4.85 12.26
C GLN A 472 -20.20 -5.05 13.74
N LEU A 473 -21.36 -4.57 14.15
CA LEU A 473 -21.86 -4.66 15.53
C LEU A 473 -22.42 -6.05 15.89
N ASN A 474 -22.93 -6.76 14.86
CA ASN A 474 -23.65 -8.00 15.03
C ASN A 474 -22.92 -9.16 14.35
N ASN A 475 -22.22 -9.97 15.14
CA ASN A 475 -21.63 -11.21 14.64
C ASN A 475 -22.74 -12.25 14.39
N LEU A 476 -22.91 -12.65 13.13
CA LEU A 476 -23.94 -13.58 12.69
C LEU A 476 -23.51 -15.04 12.96
N PRO A 477 -24.41 -15.90 13.50
CA PRO A 477 -24.13 -17.32 13.67
C PRO A 477 -23.97 -18.02 12.31
N LEU A 478 -22.93 -18.86 12.15
CA LEU A 478 -22.66 -19.52 10.87
C LEU A 478 -23.75 -20.50 10.46
N ASP A 479 -24.37 -21.19 11.41
CA ASP A 479 -25.42 -22.18 11.21
C ASP A 479 -26.78 -21.57 10.79
N GLU A 480 -26.98 -20.28 11.07
CA GLU A 480 -28.15 -19.53 10.60
C GLU A 480 -27.97 -18.97 9.18
N HIS A 481 -26.72 -19.00 8.64
CA HIS A 481 -26.39 -18.44 7.32
C HIS A 481 -25.59 -19.41 6.42
N PRO A 482 -26.00 -20.69 6.29
CA PRO A 482 -25.20 -21.74 5.67
C PRO A 482 -24.84 -21.46 4.21
N GLU A 483 -25.74 -20.87 3.41
CA GLU A 483 -25.45 -20.56 2.01
C GLU A 483 -24.43 -19.45 1.85
N VAL A 484 -24.48 -18.40 2.68
CA VAL A 484 -23.50 -17.33 2.71
C VAL A 484 -22.11 -17.87 3.08
N VAL A 485 -22.06 -18.69 4.14
CA VAL A 485 -20.80 -19.31 4.59
C VAL A 485 -20.21 -20.19 3.50
N LYS A 486 -21.03 -21.00 2.84
CA LYS A 486 -20.61 -21.88 1.74
C LYS A 486 -20.02 -21.10 0.56
N GLU A 487 -20.65 -20.00 0.16
CA GLU A 487 -20.16 -19.13 -0.91
C GLU A 487 -18.82 -18.49 -0.55
N LEU A 488 -18.74 -17.86 0.63
CA LEU A 488 -17.51 -17.21 1.09
C LEU A 488 -16.35 -18.20 1.28
N CYS A 489 -16.64 -19.40 1.83
CA CYS A 489 -15.64 -20.46 1.96
C CYS A 489 -15.19 -20.99 0.60
N ALA A 490 -16.07 -21.08 -0.39
CA ALA A 490 -15.71 -21.51 -1.73
C ALA A 490 -14.78 -20.50 -2.42
N ASP A 491 -15.08 -19.21 -2.31
CA ASP A 491 -14.22 -18.17 -2.89
C ASP A 491 -12.89 -18.05 -2.14
N MET A 492 -12.91 -18.11 -0.81
CA MET A 492 -11.70 -18.18 0.00
C MET A 492 -10.83 -19.39 -0.37
N GLY A 493 -11.44 -20.57 -0.50
CA GLY A 493 -10.73 -21.81 -0.83
C GLY A 493 -10.02 -21.75 -2.19
N LYS A 494 -10.64 -21.14 -3.19
CA LYS A 494 -10.00 -20.90 -4.50
C LYS A 494 -8.71 -20.08 -4.35
N VAL A 495 -8.76 -18.97 -3.62
CA VAL A 495 -7.60 -18.10 -3.41
C VAL A 495 -6.53 -18.81 -2.60
N LEU A 496 -6.89 -19.47 -1.49
CA LEU A 496 -5.94 -20.21 -0.65
C LEU A 496 -5.20 -21.32 -1.43
N LYS A 497 -5.90 -21.98 -2.34
CA LYS A 497 -5.31 -22.97 -3.26
C LYS A 497 -4.36 -22.32 -4.25
N GLU A 498 -4.77 -21.25 -4.91
CA GLU A 498 -3.98 -20.52 -5.91
C GLU A 498 -2.64 -20.02 -5.33
N ILE A 499 -2.65 -19.53 -4.08
CA ILE A 499 -1.46 -19.01 -3.42
C ILE A 499 -0.67 -20.07 -2.63
N GLU A 500 -1.10 -21.33 -2.65
CA GLU A 500 -0.52 -22.42 -1.85
C GLU A 500 -0.42 -22.05 -0.36
N ASP A 501 -1.53 -21.52 0.18
CA ASP A 501 -1.59 -21.14 1.59
C ASP A 501 -1.42 -22.35 2.52
N PRO A 502 -0.81 -22.22 3.71
CA PRO A 502 -0.69 -23.31 4.67
C PRO A 502 -2.01 -24.02 5.01
N TRP A 503 -3.14 -23.30 5.07
CA TRP A 503 -4.43 -23.94 5.31
C TRP A 503 -4.83 -24.90 4.20
N TYR A 504 -4.58 -24.52 2.93
CA TYR A 504 -4.78 -25.42 1.81
C TYR A 504 -3.85 -26.63 1.86
N LEU A 505 -2.54 -26.40 2.06
CA LEU A 505 -1.53 -27.46 2.05
C LEU A 505 -1.74 -28.49 3.18
N GLU A 506 -2.25 -28.05 4.33
CA GLU A 506 -2.53 -28.88 5.50
C GLU A 506 -3.98 -29.42 5.53
N GLY A 507 -4.86 -28.99 4.61
CA GLY A 507 -6.27 -29.38 4.58
C GLY A 507 -7.06 -28.90 5.80
N VAL A 508 -6.73 -27.69 6.29
CA VAL A 508 -7.39 -27.08 7.47
C VAL A 508 -8.86 -26.80 7.15
N LEU A 509 -9.79 -27.23 8.01
CA LEU A 509 -11.22 -27.04 7.84
C LEU A 509 -11.76 -27.48 6.46
N LYS A 510 -11.20 -28.54 5.88
CA LYS A 510 -11.55 -29.06 4.53
C LYS A 510 -13.04 -29.37 4.34
N ASP A 511 -13.75 -29.67 5.45
CA ASP A 511 -15.20 -29.95 5.41
C ASP A 511 -16.02 -28.67 5.27
N MET A 512 -15.44 -27.49 5.58
CA MET A 512 -16.04 -26.18 5.38
C MET A 512 -15.53 -25.47 4.13
N ILE A 513 -14.23 -25.58 3.87
CA ILE A 513 -13.54 -24.85 2.81
C ILE A 513 -13.24 -25.80 1.67
N PRO A 514 -13.94 -25.72 0.54
CA PRO A 514 -13.67 -26.55 -0.63
C PRO A 514 -12.43 -26.01 -1.36
N TYR A 515 -11.31 -26.70 -1.22
CA TYR A 515 -10.05 -26.35 -1.91
C TYR A 515 -9.96 -26.86 -3.34
#